data_783906eb9752c8aeea8212cba9ee5f12
#
_entry.id   783906eb9752c8aeea8212cba9ee5f12
#
_cell.length_a   1.000
_cell.length_b   1.000
_cell.length_c   1.000
_cell.angle_alpha   90.00
_cell.angle_beta   90.00
_cell.angle_gamma   90.00
#
_symmetry.space_group_name_H-M   'P 1'
#
loop_
_entity.id
_entity.type
_entity.pdbx_description
1 polymer ?
#
loop_
_entity_poly.entity_id
_entity_poly.type
_entity_poly.pdbx_seq_one_letter_code
_entity_poly.pdbx_strand_id
1 'polypeptide(L)' 'MTQEMQFKEIVAQYCNMDPEKITNDMRFREDLGFSSLDFMSFLGELEDTFDIELEEENLVQILTVAEALELLERLQEEA' A
#
# COMPACT_ATOMS: atom_id res chain seq x y z
N MET A 1 -13.43 4.43 -10.79
CA MET A 1 -12.12 3.85 -10.48
C MET A 1 -12.28 2.80 -9.39
N THR A 2 -11.59 1.66 -9.52
CA THR A 2 -11.65 0.62 -8.50
C THR A 2 -10.75 0.99 -7.33
N GLN A 3 -11.02 0.38 -6.17
CA GLN A 3 -10.18 0.58 -4.99
C GLN A 3 -8.75 0.12 -5.25
N GLU A 4 -8.59 -0.98 -5.95
CA GLU A 4 -7.27 -1.50 -6.29
C GLU A 4 -6.47 -0.49 -7.13
N MET A 5 -7.10 0.13 -8.11
CA MET A 5 -6.44 1.12 -8.96
C MET A 5 -6.11 2.38 -8.15
N GLN A 6 -7.01 2.80 -7.28
CA GLN A 6 -6.76 3.94 -6.40
C GLN A 6 -5.57 3.68 -5.49
N PHE A 7 -5.48 2.46 -4.95
CA PHE A 7 -4.35 2.03 -4.13
C PHE A 7 -3.05 2.09 -4.94
N LYS A 8 -3.07 1.57 -6.16
CA LYS A 8 -1.87 1.56 -7.00
C LYS A 8 -1.44 2.95 -7.44
N GLU A 9 -2.37 3.88 -7.57
CA GLU A 9 -2.02 5.27 -7.86
C GLU A 9 -1.26 5.90 -6.70
N ILE A 10 -1.64 5.57 -5.47
CA ILE A 10 -0.91 6.06 -4.29
C ILE A 10 0.49 5.45 -4.27
N VAL A 11 0.61 4.16 -4.51
CA VAL A 11 1.91 3.49 -4.60
C VAL A 11 2.80 4.18 -5.65
N ALA A 12 2.22 4.50 -6.78
CA ALA A 12 2.96 5.09 -7.91
C ALA A 12 3.57 6.45 -7.56
N GLN A 13 3.00 7.18 -6.60
CA GLN A 13 3.53 8.47 -6.19
C GLN A 13 4.91 8.35 -5.54
N TYR A 14 5.25 7.19 -5.03
CA TYR A 14 6.49 6.95 -4.31
C TYR A 14 7.54 6.21 -5.11
N CYS A 15 7.21 5.68 -6.27
CA CYS A 15 8.14 4.83 -7.02
C CYS A 15 8.33 5.23 -8.49
N ASN A 16 7.75 6.31 -8.95
CA ASN A 16 7.86 6.78 -10.34
C ASN A 16 7.47 5.74 -11.38
N MET A 17 6.55 4.87 -11.03
CA MET A 17 6.08 3.82 -11.92
C MET A 17 4.63 4.07 -12.29
N ASP A 18 4.25 3.70 -13.51
CA ASP A 18 2.86 3.79 -13.96
C ASP A 18 2.01 2.85 -13.10
N PRO A 19 0.88 3.31 -12.53
CA PRO A 19 0.03 2.45 -11.71
C PRO A 19 -0.39 1.16 -12.41
N GLU A 20 -0.58 1.20 -13.72
CA GLU A 20 -0.98 0.03 -14.49
C GLU A 20 0.11 -1.04 -14.58
N LYS A 21 1.35 -0.65 -14.34
CA LYS A 21 2.48 -1.57 -14.39
C LYS A 21 2.80 -2.18 -13.04
N ILE A 22 2.18 -1.68 -11.97
CA ILE A 22 2.39 -2.21 -10.63
C ILE A 22 1.59 -3.49 -10.48
N THR A 23 2.29 -4.59 -10.22
CA THR A 23 1.66 -5.90 -10.05
C THR A 23 1.58 -6.26 -8.58
N ASN A 24 0.68 -7.19 -8.24
CA ASN A 24 0.42 -7.54 -6.86
C ASN A 24 1.57 -8.30 -6.19
N ASP A 25 2.41 -8.94 -6.97
CA ASP A 25 3.56 -9.69 -6.44
C ASP A 25 4.80 -8.83 -6.22
N MET A 26 4.77 -7.56 -6.58
CA MET A 26 5.89 -6.65 -6.36
C MET A 26 6.11 -6.38 -4.88
N ARG A 27 7.37 -6.37 -4.47
CA ARG A 27 7.75 -6.08 -3.08
C ARG A 27 8.10 -4.61 -2.97
N PHE A 28 7.67 -3.99 -1.87
CA PHE A 28 7.84 -2.54 -1.71
C PHE A 28 9.31 -2.11 -1.68
N ARG A 29 10.15 -2.84 -0.99
CA ARG A 29 11.56 -2.46 -0.89
C ARG A 29 12.38 -2.90 -2.08
N GLU A 30 12.22 -4.14 -2.51
CA GLU A 30 13.08 -4.73 -3.52
C GLU A 30 12.67 -4.40 -4.94
N ASP A 31 11.38 -4.37 -5.21
CA ASP A 31 10.88 -4.14 -6.56
C ASP A 31 10.47 -2.70 -6.82
N LEU A 32 9.90 -2.04 -5.80
CA LEU A 32 9.42 -0.67 -5.94
C LEU A 32 10.40 0.37 -5.39
N GLY A 33 11.39 -0.07 -4.64
CA GLY A 33 12.44 0.82 -4.15
C GLY A 33 12.02 1.76 -3.02
N PHE A 34 11.01 1.39 -2.25
CA PHE A 34 10.57 2.19 -1.12
C PHE A 34 11.63 2.22 -0.03
N SER A 35 11.97 3.41 0.47
CA SER A 35 12.75 3.56 1.69
C SER A 35 11.81 3.40 2.88
N SER A 36 12.38 3.34 4.10
CA SER A 36 11.56 3.28 5.31
C SER A 36 10.67 4.51 5.43
N LEU A 37 11.20 5.68 5.08
CA LEU A 37 10.45 6.92 5.12
C LEU A 37 9.29 6.92 4.10
N ASP A 38 9.58 6.45 2.89
CA ASP A 38 8.57 6.34 1.85
C ASP A 38 7.44 5.43 2.30
N PHE A 39 7.79 4.31 2.91
CA PHE A 39 6.82 3.33 3.36
C PHE A 39 5.92 3.91 4.45
N MET A 40 6.49 4.61 5.41
CA MET A 40 5.72 5.24 6.48
C MET A 40 4.77 6.31 5.95
N SER A 41 5.25 7.13 5.01
CA SER A 41 4.42 8.16 4.39
C SER A 41 3.27 7.53 3.59
N PHE A 42 3.58 6.47 2.86
CA PHE A 42 2.59 5.73 2.10
C PHE A 42 1.48 5.18 3.00
N LEU A 43 1.86 4.58 4.12
CA LEU A 43 0.89 4.02 5.07
C LEU A 43 -0.01 5.10 5.66
N GLY A 44 0.56 6.25 5.98
CA GLY A 44 -0.22 7.39 6.48
C GLY A 44 -1.23 7.86 5.45
N GLU A 45 -0.85 7.87 4.19
CA GLU A 45 -1.75 8.26 3.12
C GLU A 45 -2.88 7.26 2.94
N LEU A 46 -2.60 5.98 3.11
CA LEU A 46 -3.63 4.94 3.06
C LEU A 46 -4.65 5.12 4.17
N GLU A 47 -4.18 5.43 5.38
CA GLU A 47 -5.07 5.66 6.50
C GLU A 47 -6.03 6.81 6.23
N ASP A 48 -5.52 7.90 5.67
CA ASP A 48 -6.33 9.06 5.36
C ASP A 48 -7.29 8.82 4.19
N THR A 49 -6.79 8.19 3.14
CA THR A 49 -7.57 7.99 1.92
C THR A 49 -8.69 6.99 2.09
N PHE A 50 -8.43 5.92 2.82
CA PHE A 50 -9.39 4.83 2.98
C PHE A 50 -10.05 4.79 4.36
N ASP A 51 -9.74 5.75 5.21
CA ASP A 51 -10.31 5.88 6.55
C ASP A 51 -10.12 4.59 7.35
N ILE A 52 -8.88 4.13 7.43
CA ILE A 52 -8.52 2.92 8.19
C ILE A 52 -7.43 3.26 9.20
N GLU A 53 -7.21 2.37 10.15
CA GLU A 53 -6.19 2.52 11.17
C GLU A 53 -5.20 1.37 11.06
N LEU A 54 -3.91 1.69 10.89
CA LEU A 54 -2.85 0.70 10.77
C LEU A 54 -2.03 0.66 12.06
N GLU A 55 -1.83 -0.54 12.60
CA GLU A 55 -1.04 -0.74 13.80
C GLU A 55 0.33 -1.30 13.44
N GLU A 56 1.30 -1.16 14.35
CA GLU A 56 2.68 -1.62 14.12
C GLU A 56 2.75 -3.09 13.74
N GLU A 57 1.95 -3.94 14.38
CA GLU A 57 1.96 -5.36 14.08
C GLU A 57 1.46 -5.67 12.66
N ASN A 58 0.63 -4.79 12.09
CA ASN A 58 0.21 -4.92 10.70
C ASN A 58 1.34 -4.61 9.74
N LEU A 59 2.19 -3.65 10.12
CA LEU A 59 3.26 -3.16 9.24
C LEU A 59 4.34 -4.20 8.97
N VAL A 60 4.65 -5.03 9.95
CA VAL A 60 5.70 -6.05 9.80
C VAL A 60 5.27 -7.18 8.87
N GLN A 61 3.97 -7.29 8.59
CA GLN A 61 3.43 -8.34 7.72
C GLN A 61 3.36 -7.92 6.26
N ILE A 62 3.55 -6.64 5.98
CA ILE A 62 3.38 -6.10 4.63
C ILE A 62 4.71 -6.13 3.89
N LEU A 63 4.86 -7.04 2.95
CA LEU A 63 6.04 -7.13 2.10
C LEU A 63 5.71 -6.82 0.64
N THR A 64 4.55 -7.24 0.18
CA THR A 64 4.14 -7.08 -1.23
C THR A 64 2.89 -6.22 -1.36
N VAL A 65 2.62 -5.77 -2.58
CA VAL A 65 1.42 -5.01 -2.90
C VAL A 65 0.17 -5.82 -2.55
N ALA A 66 0.16 -7.12 -2.86
CA ALA A 66 -0.98 -7.99 -2.55
C ALA A 66 -1.28 -8.03 -1.06
N GLU A 67 -0.24 -8.14 -0.24
CA GLU A 67 -0.41 -8.20 1.21
C GLU A 67 -0.99 -6.89 1.75
N ALA A 68 -0.54 -5.76 1.22
CA ALA A 68 -1.07 -4.46 1.62
C ALA A 68 -2.54 -4.31 1.21
N LEU A 69 -2.89 -4.75 0.00
CA LEU A 69 -4.28 -4.72 -0.47
C LEU A 69 -5.19 -5.60 0.37
N GLU A 70 -4.73 -6.79 0.71
CA GLU A 70 -5.51 -7.70 1.55
C GLU A 70 -5.74 -7.11 2.94
N LEU A 71 -4.73 -6.48 3.50
CA LEU A 71 -4.86 -5.83 4.79
C LEU A 71 -5.87 -4.68 4.73
N LEU A 72 -5.79 -3.87 3.67
CA LEU A 72 -6.73 -2.77 3.47
C LEU A 72 -8.17 -3.27 3.45
N GLU A 73 -8.43 -4.31 2.66
CA GLU A 73 -9.77 -4.87 2.55
C GLU A 73 -10.28 -5.42 3.88
N ARG A 74 -9.40 -6.10 4.61
CA ARG A 74 -9.75 -6.67 5.90
C ARG A 74 -10.09 -5.58 6.93
N LEU A 75 -9.31 -4.52 6.96
CA LEU A 75 -9.55 -3.41 7.89
C LEU A 75 -10.85 -2.68 7.57
N GLN A 76 -11.20 -2.59 6.29
CA GLN A 76 -12.47 -1.98 5.88
C GLN A 76 -13.65 -2.83 6.32
N GLU A 77 -13.52 -4.15 6.30
CA GLU A 77 -14.57 -5.05 6.74
C GLU A 77 -14.78 -5.00 8.25
N GLU A 78 -13.71 -4.75 8.99
CA GLU A 78 -13.75 -4.67 10.46
C GLU A 78 -14.26 -3.32 10.97
N ALA A 79 -14.28 -2.32 10.12
CA ALA A 79 -14.66 -0.96 10.52
C ALA A 79 -16.16 -0.78 10.76
#